data_c31a3afa37760a5d636db42262fb1bf2
#
_entry.id   c31a3afa37760a5d636db42262fb1bf2
#
_cell.length_a   1.000
_cell.length_b   1.000
_cell.length_c   1.000
_cell.angle_alpha   90.00
_cell.angle_beta   90.00
_cell.angle_gamma   90.00
#
_symmetry.space_group_name_H-M   'P 1'
#
loop_
_entity.id
_entity.type
_entity.pdbx_description
1 polymer ?
#
loop_
_entity_poly.entity_id
_entity_poly.type
_entity_poly.pdbx_seq_one_letter_code
_entity_poly.pdbx_strand_id
1 'polypeptide(L)'
;MFILQAYLLSLLFADWLSTIATDSTTDRQLLVSLLPLLALCLLGRPVLQYGREQLSVSASQQVRLKLRQQVLQHIADAGPGKNQYGSDGSISTKLLEQVDALDGFISRYYVQRYLVLVIPLLLAIATAFYSLLAAAILLLTAPLVPMFMILLGNAAASASQQQFTEQARMGGRFLDLVRGLPTLRQLNAVERAANSVANAAERYRDSSMKVLKMAFLSGAVLEFFSALAIALLALYLGLGLLGILPWAKGDIVVPYQGALFILLLAPEFYAPLRQLGSDYHAKAEAEAAIAGLQPILQHQAWQHTGSQSLAINAAPEIRINQLQISGEFGRQRLAPISLHIGAGERIALQGPSGCGKSSLLHALLGFTHYSGDIFIGQQSLSDITLQQWQQQLGYMAQQSSFIAASIADNLRLAAPAATAEQLSRVLQQVELWPLISRLPNGINTMLGERGLGLSGGQLQRLALAQLLLRDANIWLLDEPSAHLDGATAYRLHQLIGQLSVGKTVLLVSHQLHGLDWLDQVIRLPDGVSSLTREDMHERA
;
A
#
# COMPACT_ATOMS: atom_id res chain seq x y z
N MET A 1 31.92 -24.80 2.51
CA MET A 1 31.64 -25.75 3.61
C MET A 1 31.10 -27.09 3.11
N PHE A 2 30.11 -27.12 2.23
CA PHE A 2 29.51 -28.36 1.76
C PHE A 2 30.50 -29.26 1.02
N ILE A 3 31.29 -28.68 0.12
CA ILE A 3 32.36 -29.40 -0.62
C ILE A 3 33.34 -30.03 0.37
N LEU A 4 33.78 -29.29 1.37
CA LEU A 4 34.69 -29.79 2.40
C LEU A 4 34.05 -30.92 3.23
N GLN A 5 32.79 -30.76 3.63
CA GLN A 5 32.04 -31.79 4.37
C GLN A 5 31.92 -33.09 3.56
N ALA A 6 31.50 -32.97 2.28
CA ALA A 6 31.40 -34.13 1.38
C ALA A 6 32.75 -34.82 1.16
N TYR A 7 33.83 -34.04 1.02
CA TYR A 7 35.19 -34.56 0.89
C TYR A 7 35.63 -35.33 2.15
N LEU A 8 35.43 -34.74 3.34
CA LEU A 8 35.82 -35.40 4.59
C LEU A 8 35.03 -36.69 4.83
N LEU A 9 33.69 -36.67 4.53
CA LEU A 9 32.87 -37.87 4.62
C LEU A 9 33.33 -38.94 3.62
N SER A 10 33.64 -38.56 2.38
CA SER A 10 34.13 -39.51 1.36
C SER A 10 35.46 -40.16 1.75
N LEU A 11 36.34 -39.40 2.38
CA LEU A 11 37.62 -39.94 2.92
C LEU A 11 37.37 -40.96 4.04
N LEU A 12 36.54 -40.61 5.02
CA LEU A 12 36.19 -41.51 6.15
C LEU A 12 35.57 -42.81 5.68
N PHE A 13 34.60 -42.73 4.78
CA PHE A 13 33.93 -43.93 4.27
C PHE A 13 34.85 -44.76 3.36
N ALA A 14 35.74 -44.14 2.59
CA ALA A 14 36.72 -44.86 1.76
C ALA A 14 37.73 -45.60 2.63
N ASP A 15 38.24 -44.95 3.69
CA ASP A 15 39.13 -45.57 4.65
C ASP A 15 38.44 -46.75 5.37
N TRP A 16 37.21 -46.56 5.86
CA TRP A 16 36.44 -47.61 6.51
C TRP A 16 36.16 -48.80 5.59
N LEU A 17 35.84 -48.57 4.32
CA LEU A 17 35.65 -49.64 3.34
C LEU A 17 36.96 -50.41 3.07
N SER A 18 38.09 -49.70 2.95
CA SER A 18 39.39 -50.33 2.74
C SER A 18 39.81 -51.22 3.92
N THR A 19 39.52 -50.82 5.16
CA THR A 19 39.82 -51.61 6.37
C THR A 19 38.94 -52.85 6.49
N ILE A 20 37.68 -52.80 6.08
CA ILE A 20 36.81 -53.97 6.01
C ILE A 20 37.32 -54.96 4.95
N ALA A 21 37.78 -54.44 3.79
CA ALA A 21 38.26 -55.30 2.70
C ALA A 21 39.62 -55.95 3.00
N THR A 22 40.44 -55.36 3.85
CA THR A 22 41.81 -55.82 4.17
C THR A 22 41.93 -56.48 5.56
N ASP A 23 40.84 -56.62 6.29
CA ASP A 23 40.77 -57.15 7.66
C ASP A 23 41.74 -56.45 8.64
N SER A 24 42.07 -55.17 8.35
CA SER A 24 42.98 -54.33 9.09
C SER A 24 42.24 -53.48 10.13
N THR A 25 42.96 -52.99 11.17
CA THR A 25 42.34 -52.07 12.18
C THR A 25 42.16 -50.69 11.60
N THR A 26 40.97 -50.12 11.72
CA THR A 26 40.64 -48.71 11.37
C THR A 26 41.68 -47.75 11.96
N ASP A 27 42.20 -46.83 11.15
CA ASP A 27 43.12 -45.80 11.63
C ASP A 27 42.36 -44.80 12.52
N ARG A 28 42.37 -45.10 13.85
CA ARG A 28 41.73 -44.23 14.87
C ARG A 28 42.25 -42.80 14.84
N GLN A 29 43.49 -42.58 14.40
CA GLN A 29 44.09 -41.26 14.34
C GLN A 29 43.42 -40.38 13.23
N LEU A 30 43.14 -40.97 12.09
CA LEU A 30 42.45 -40.32 10.99
C LEU A 30 41.03 -39.92 11.38
N LEU A 31 40.30 -40.82 12.08
CA LEU A 31 38.94 -40.55 12.54
C LEU A 31 38.93 -39.40 13.60
N VAL A 32 39.84 -39.45 14.56
CA VAL A 32 39.93 -38.40 15.62
C VAL A 32 40.35 -37.03 15.02
N SER A 33 41.18 -37.00 13.96
CA SER A 33 41.61 -35.75 13.33
C SER A 33 40.53 -35.10 12.45
N LEU A 34 39.66 -35.90 11.79
CA LEU A 34 38.64 -35.39 10.87
C LEU A 34 37.31 -35.02 11.56
N LEU A 35 36.98 -35.66 12.71
CA LEU A 35 35.76 -35.37 13.47
C LEU A 35 35.60 -33.90 13.87
N PRO A 36 36.61 -33.19 14.41
CA PRO A 36 36.46 -31.78 14.76
C PRO A 36 36.16 -30.90 13.53
N LEU A 37 36.79 -31.21 12.40
CA LEU A 37 36.58 -30.46 11.17
C LEU A 37 35.18 -30.70 10.57
N LEU A 38 34.68 -31.93 10.66
CA LEU A 38 33.30 -32.27 10.31
C LEU A 38 32.30 -31.57 11.23
N ALA A 39 32.55 -31.59 12.54
CA ALA A 39 31.72 -30.85 13.51
C ALA A 39 31.69 -29.36 13.21
N LEU A 40 32.84 -28.77 12.86
CA LEU A 40 32.92 -27.37 12.44
C LEU A 40 32.11 -27.09 11.18
N CYS A 41 32.13 -27.98 10.18
CA CYS A 41 31.30 -27.86 8.97
C CYS A 41 29.81 -27.96 9.28
N LEU A 42 29.40 -28.92 10.13
CA LEU A 42 28.02 -29.15 10.52
C LEU A 42 27.44 -27.99 11.32
N LEU A 43 28.20 -27.41 12.26
CA LEU A 43 27.76 -26.28 13.08
C LEU A 43 27.89 -24.94 12.34
N GLY A 44 28.91 -24.78 11.52
CA GLY A 44 29.16 -23.54 10.77
C GLY A 44 28.12 -23.26 9.67
N ARG A 45 27.56 -24.31 9.07
CA ARG A 45 26.54 -24.16 8.00
C ARG A 45 25.25 -23.49 8.51
N PRO A 46 24.60 -23.93 9.59
CA PRO A 46 23.42 -23.25 10.13
C PRO A 46 23.71 -21.82 10.57
N VAL A 47 24.88 -21.55 11.14
CA VAL A 47 25.28 -20.18 11.55
C VAL A 47 25.37 -19.25 10.34
N LEU A 48 26.01 -19.67 9.26
CA LEU A 48 26.11 -18.91 8.03
C LEU A 48 24.75 -18.72 7.36
N GLN A 49 23.90 -19.75 7.39
CA GLN A 49 22.54 -19.67 6.85
C GLN A 49 21.69 -18.71 7.65
N TYR A 50 21.77 -18.75 8.98
CA TYR A 50 21.09 -17.82 9.87
C TYR A 50 21.54 -16.37 9.65
N GLY A 51 22.87 -16.14 9.55
CA GLY A 51 23.43 -14.82 9.23
C GLY A 51 22.91 -14.26 7.90
N ARG A 52 22.88 -15.10 6.86
CA ARG A 52 22.33 -14.73 5.54
C ARG A 52 20.85 -14.36 5.66
N GLU A 53 20.05 -15.15 6.38
CA GLU A 53 18.62 -14.93 6.54
C GLU A 53 18.33 -13.63 7.29
N GLN A 54 19.06 -13.35 8.38
CA GLN A 54 18.95 -12.11 9.12
C GLN A 54 19.28 -10.88 8.28
N LEU A 55 20.33 -10.94 7.46
CA LEU A 55 20.71 -9.86 6.55
C LEU A 55 19.63 -9.64 5.47
N SER A 56 19.10 -10.72 4.90
CA SER A 56 18.04 -10.65 3.88
C SER A 56 16.74 -10.06 4.43
N VAL A 57 16.32 -10.48 5.64
CA VAL A 57 15.13 -9.95 6.31
C VAL A 57 15.31 -8.47 6.65
N SER A 58 16.47 -8.10 7.21
CA SER A 58 16.78 -6.70 7.52
C SER A 58 16.77 -5.80 6.28
N ALA A 59 17.35 -6.27 5.17
CA ALA A 59 17.32 -5.55 3.90
C ALA A 59 15.89 -5.39 3.38
N SER A 60 15.08 -6.45 3.44
CA SER A 60 13.67 -6.40 3.04
C SER A 60 12.87 -5.40 3.89
N GLN A 61 13.06 -5.40 5.21
CA GLN A 61 12.40 -4.47 6.11
C GLN A 61 12.73 -3.01 5.78
N GLN A 62 14.00 -2.70 5.53
CA GLN A 62 14.43 -1.33 5.17
C GLN A 62 13.80 -0.86 3.86
N VAL A 63 13.80 -1.71 2.83
CA VAL A 63 13.19 -1.38 1.53
C VAL A 63 11.69 -1.16 1.66
N ARG A 64 10.97 -2.05 2.37
CA ARG A 64 9.53 -1.94 2.58
C ARG A 64 9.16 -0.69 3.40
N LEU A 65 9.91 -0.36 4.44
CA LEU A 65 9.71 0.86 5.22
C LEU A 65 9.89 2.10 4.36
N LYS A 66 10.96 2.16 3.56
CA LYS A 66 11.22 3.29 2.66
C LYS A 66 10.13 3.42 1.60
N LEU A 67 9.72 2.31 0.99
CA LEU A 67 8.64 2.31 0.00
C LEU A 67 7.30 2.75 0.62
N ARG A 68 6.98 2.27 1.82
CA ARG A 68 5.77 2.67 2.55
C ARG A 68 5.76 4.17 2.84
N GLN A 69 6.90 4.73 3.26
CA GLN A 69 7.05 6.17 3.46
C GLN A 69 6.85 6.95 2.15
N GLN A 70 7.43 6.49 1.04
CA GLN A 70 7.26 7.12 -0.27
C GLN A 70 5.80 7.10 -0.73
N VAL A 71 5.12 5.95 -0.62
CA VAL A 71 3.70 5.83 -1.01
C VAL A 71 2.82 6.72 -0.12
N LEU A 72 3.07 6.76 1.19
CA LEU A 72 2.36 7.65 2.12
C LEU A 72 2.58 9.12 1.76
N GLN A 73 3.81 9.51 1.42
CA GLN A 73 4.12 10.86 0.99
C GLN A 73 3.35 11.24 -0.27
N HIS A 74 3.36 10.40 -1.31
CA HIS A 74 2.61 10.66 -2.55
C HIS A 74 1.09 10.77 -2.32
N ILE A 75 0.54 9.95 -1.39
CA ILE A 75 -0.88 10.03 -1.02
C ILE A 75 -1.16 11.34 -0.26
N ALA A 76 -0.27 11.75 0.64
CA ALA A 76 -0.40 13.00 1.37
C ALA A 76 -0.30 14.21 0.42
N ASP A 77 0.64 14.19 -0.52
CA ASP A 77 0.82 15.24 -1.53
C ASP A 77 -0.37 15.34 -2.49
N ALA A 78 -1.04 14.21 -2.78
CA ALA A 78 -2.26 14.19 -3.58
C ALA A 78 -3.48 14.80 -2.86
N GLY A 79 -3.46 14.92 -1.53
CA GLY A 79 -4.54 15.49 -0.75
C GLY A 79 -5.91 14.87 -1.06
N PRO A 80 -6.96 15.67 -1.30
CA PRO A 80 -8.28 15.17 -1.70
C PRO A 80 -8.31 14.42 -3.03
N GLY A 81 -7.32 14.62 -3.90
CA GLY A 81 -7.11 13.87 -5.15
C GLY A 81 -6.81 12.38 -4.93
N LYS A 82 -6.53 11.96 -3.68
CA LYS A 82 -6.27 10.54 -3.34
C LYS A 82 -7.36 9.58 -3.81
N ASN A 83 -8.60 10.06 -3.96
CA ASN A 83 -9.74 9.23 -4.40
C ASN A 83 -9.54 8.61 -5.79
N GLN A 84 -8.68 9.18 -6.62
CA GLN A 84 -8.29 8.59 -7.91
C GLN A 84 -7.52 7.27 -7.75
N TYR A 85 -6.85 7.05 -6.60
CA TYR A 85 -6.11 5.81 -6.31
C TYR A 85 -7.01 4.70 -5.76
N GLY A 86 -8.28 4.98 -5.52
CA GLY A 86 -9.30 4.08 -4.99
C GLY A 86 -9.92 4.54 -3.68
N SER A 87 -10.78 3.70 -3.11
CA SER A 87 -11.37 3.94 -1.79
C SER A 87 -10.31 3.87 -0.67
N ASP A 88 -10.62 4.46 0.49
CA ASP A 88 -9.72 4.43 1.66
C ASP A 88 -9.30 3.00 2.05
N GLY A 89 -10.23 2.04 1.95
CA GLY A 89 -9.93 0.62 2.16
C GLY A 89 -8.95 0.06 1.13
N SER A 90 -9.11 0.40 -0.15
CA SER A 90 -8.19 -0.02 -1.22
C SER A 90 -6.79 0.59 -1.03
N ILE A 91 -6.71 1.85 -0.62
CA ILE A 91 -5.43 2.52 -0.31
C ILE A 91 -4.76 1.85 0.89
N SER A 92 -5.52 1.51 1.93
CA SER A 92 -5.00 0.79 3.10
C SER A 92 -4.43 -0.58 2.72
N THR A 93 -5.17 -1.36 1.92
CA THR A 93 -4.67 -2.65 1.38
C THR A 93 -3.39 -2.49 0.57
N LYS A 94 -3.30 -1.46 -0.28
CA LYS A 94 -2.08 -1.16 -1.04
C LYS A 94 -0.89 -0.86 -0.13
N LEU A 95 -1.09 -0.06 0.91
CA LEU A 95 -0.04 0.32 1.86
C LEU A 95 0.44 -0.83 2.75
N LEU A 96 -0.46 -1.69 3.17
CA LEU A 96 -0.18 -2.78 4.09
C LEU A 96 0.17 -4.07 3.33
N GLU A 97 -0.78 -4.61 2.59
CA GLU A 97 -0.65 -5.93 1.99
C GLU A 97 0.26 -5.94 0.76
N GLN A 98 0.11 -4.96 -0.16
CA GLN A 98 0.94 -4.97 -1.38
C GLN A 98 2.39 -4.62 -1.10
N VAL A 99 2.69 -3.74 -0.14
CA VAL A 99 4.07 -3.49 0.27
C VAL A 99 4.67 -4.72 0.96
N ASP A 100 3.89 -5.44 1.77
CA ASP A 100 4.37 -6.65 2.43
C ASP A 100 4.53 -7.84 1.47
N ALA A 101 3.77 -7.90 0.38
CA ALA A 101 3.95 -8.90 -0.68
C ALA A 101 5.34 -8.85 -1.36
N LEU A 102 6.08 -7.75 -1.23
CA LEU A 102 7.47 -7.63 -1.72
C LEU A 102 8.48 -8.40 -0.87
N ASP A 103 8.11 -8.79 0.36
CA ASP A 103 9.04 -9.46 1.29
C ASP A 103 9.67 -10.71 0.68
N GLY A 104 8.86 -11.61 0.16
CA GLY A 104 9.32 -12.86 -0.44
C GLY A 104 10.25 -12.66 -1.65
N PHE A 105 10.01 -11.63 -2.43
CA PHE A 105 10.88 -11.27 -3.56
C PHE A 105 12.25 -10.78 -3.09
N ILE A 106 12.29 -9.85 -2.12
CA ILE A 106 13.54 -9.23 -1.67
C ILE A 106 14.36 -10.19 -0.81
N SER A 107 13.72 -10.83 0.19
CA SER A 107 14.42 -11.65 1.17
C SER A 107 14.82 -13.02 0.63
N ARG A 108 14.05 -13.60 -0.30
CA ARG A 108 14.26 -14.98 -0.79
C ARG A 108 14.63 -15.03 -2.25
N TYR A 109 13.72 -14.61 -3.17
CA TYR A 109 13.92 -14.78 -4.60
C TYR A 109 15.15 -14.05 -5.13
N TYR A 110 15.35 -12.79 -4.74
CA TYR A 110 16.46 -11.97 -5.21
C TYR A 110 17.83 -12.56 -4.84
N VAL A 111 17.97 -13.05 -3.61
CA VAL A 111 19.18 -13.73 -3.14
C VAL A 111 19.36 -15.07 -3.84
N GLN A 112 18.28 -15.84 -3.96
CA GLN A 112 18.30 -17.17 -4.57
C GLN A 112 18.71 -17.14 -6.04
N ARG A 113 18.39 -16.08 -6.78
CA ARG A 113 18.80 -15.88 -8.17
C ARG A 113 20.33 -15.93 -8.36
N TYR A 114 21.08 -15.40 -7.41
CA TYR A 114 22.54 -15.46 -7.45
C TYR A 114 23.08 -16.82 -6.97
N LEU A 115 22.49 -17.38 -5.93
CA LEU A 115 22.90 -18.66 -5.38
C LEU A 115 22.72 -19.82 -6.38
N VAL A 116 21.66 -19.76 -7.19
CA VAL A 116 21.40 -20.75 -8.26
C VAL A 116 22.48 -20.80 -9.33
N LEU A 117 23.20 -19.72 -9.52
CA LEU A 117 24.27 -19.66 -10.50
C LEU A 117 25.64 -20.05 -9.89
N VAL A 118 25.91 -19.53 -8.70
CA VAL A 118 27.21 -19.70 -8.04
C VAL A 118 27.40 -21.09 -7.45
N ILE A 119 26.40 -21.62 -6.74
CA ILE A 119 26.52 -22.89 -6.02
C ILE A 119 26.68 -24.07 -7.01
N PRO A 120 25.80 -24.27 -8.00
CA PRO A 120 25.97 -25.37 -8.96
C PRO A 120 27.28 -25.28 -9.75
N LEU A 121 27.71 -24.07 -10.12
CA LEU A 121 28.98 -23.91 -10.82
C LEU A 121 30.17 -24.36 -9.96
N LEU A 122 30.24 -23.96 -8.70
CA LEU A 122 31.28 -24.39 -7.77
C LEU A 122 31.26 -25.90 -7.53
N LEU A 123 30.07 -26.49 -7.41
CA LEU A 123 29.91 -27.93 -7.24
C LEU A 123 30.29 -28.72 -8.50
N ALA A 124 29.95 -28.19 -9.69
CA ALA A 124 30.38 -28.79 -10.96
C ALA A 124 31.90 -28.77 -11.12
N ILE A 125 32.56 -27.65 -10.77
CA ILE A 125 34.01 -27.56 -10.76
C ILE A 125 34.63 -28.60 -9.80
N ALA A 126 34.09 -28.69 -8.57
CA ALA A 126 34.58 -29.69 -7.61
C ALA A 126 34.38 -31.14 -8.11
N THR A 127 33.26 -31.43 -8.78
CA THR A 127 32.98 -32.73 -9.40
C THR A 127 33.92 -33.03 -10.57
N ALA A 128 34.25 -31.99 -11.37
CA ALA A 128 35.12 -32.15 -12.55
C ALA A 128 36.55 -32.64 -12.21
N PHE A 129 37.05 -32.35 -10.99
CA PHE A 129 38.34 -32.87 -10.52
C PHE A 129 38.38 -34.39 -10.41
N TYR A 130 37.25 -35.05 -10.21
CA TYR A 130 37.14 -36.51 -10.13
C TYR A 130 36.63 -37.11 -11.45
N SER A 131 35.66 -36.47 -12.10
CA SER A 131 35.08 -36.94 -13.36
C SER A 131 34.49 -35.80 -14.17
N LEU A 132 35.07 -35.52 -15.33
CA LEU A 132 34.55 -34.50 -16.25
C LEU A 132 33.18 -34.89 -16.80
N LEU A 133 32.94 -36.20 -17.01
CA LEU A 133 31.65 -36.71 -17.51
C LEU A 133 30.54 -36.57 -16.46
N ALA A 134 30.83 -36.80 -15.18
CA ALA A 134 29.89 -36.56 -14.11
C ALA A 134 29.53 -35.07 -14.01
N ALA A 135 30.52 -34.18 -14.11
CA ALA A 135 30.27 -32.75 -14.15
C ALA A 135 29.44 -32.33 -15.38
N ALA A 136 29.69 -32.92 -16.53
CA ALA A 136 28.92 -32.68 -17.76
C ALA A 136 27.46 -33.16 -17.61
N ILE A 137 27.19 -34.30 -16.99
CA ILE A 137 25.84 -34.79 -16.70
C ILE A 137 25.09 -33.77 -15.81
N LEU A 138 25.71 -33.29 -14.73
CA LEU A 138 25.14 -32.30 -13.84
C LEU A 138 24.82 -30.99 -14.58
N LEU A 139 25.75 -30.46 -15.36
CA LEU A 139 25.59 -29.22 -16.10
C LEU A 139 24.58 -29.34 -17.25
N LEU A 140 24.50 -30.48 -17.93
CA LEU A 140 23.53 -30.70 -19.01
C LEU A 140 22.10 -30.83 -18.49
N THR A 141 21.91 -31.42 -17.32
CA THR A 141 20.61 -31.60 -16.72
C THR A 141 20.12 -30.38 -15.93
N ALA A 142 21.04 -29.52 -15.47
CA ALA A 142 20.71 -28.31 -14.73
C ALA A 142 19.72 -27.37 -15.44
N PRO A 143 19.85 -27.07 -16.76
CA PRO A 143 18.92 -26.16 -17.47
C PRO A 143 17.50 -26.71 -17.61
N LEU A 144 17.28 -28.01 -17.49
CA LEU A 144 15.95 -28.61 -17.55
C LEU A 144 15.05 -28.08 -16.42
N VAL A 145 15.61 -27.91 -15.24
CA VAL A 145 14.87 -27.42 -14.06
C VAL A 145 14.31 -26.01 -14.29
N PRO A 146 15.10 -24.95 -14.60
CA PRO A 146 14.56 -23.63 -14.86
C PRO A 146 13.70 -23.56 -16.13
N MET A 147 13.96 -24.38 -17.16
CA MET A 147 13.14 -24.42 -18.37
C MET A 147 11.70 -24.84 -18.05
N PHE A 148 11.52 -25.94 -17.31
CA PHE A 148 10.19 -26.38 -16.87
C PHE A 148 9.57 -25.43 -15.87
N MET A 149 10.36 -24.78 -15.02
CA MET A 149 9.90 -23.76 -14.09
C MET A 149 9.29 -22.56 -14.84
N ILE A 150 9.92 -22.07 -15.90
CA ILE A 150 9.39 -20.95 -16.70
C ILE A 150 8.07 -21.36 -17.39
N LEU A 151 8.02 -22.56 -17.97
CA LEU A 151 6.83 -23.09 -18.63
C LEU A 151 5.62 -23.18 -17.69
N LEU A 152 5.83 -23.73 -16.49
CA LEU A 152 4.77 -23.87 -15.47
C LEU A 152 4.49 -22.54 -14.75
N GLY A 153 5.52 -21.69 -14.58
CA GLY A 153 5.41 -20.41 -13.90
C GLY A 153 4.48 -19.43 -14.58
N ASN A 154 4.48 -19.37 -15.91
CA ASN A 154 3.57 -18.52 -16.67
C ASN A 154 2.09 -18.96 -16.50
N ALA A 155 1.83 -20.27 -16.44
CA ALA A 155 0.50 -20.80 -16.17
C ALA A 155 0.07 -20.53 -14.72
N ALA A 156 0.99 -20.63 -13.76
CA ALA A 156 0.75 -20.32 -12.36
C ALA A 156 0.48 -18.82 -12.13
N ALA A 157 1.20 -17.93 -12.82
CA ALA A 157 0.99 -16.48 -12.72
C ALA A 157 -0.42 -16.07 -13.18
N SER A 158 -0.91 -16.60 -14.30
CA SER A 158 -2.26 -16.32 -14.78
C SER A 158 -3.35 -16.85 -13.83
N ALA A 159 -3.14 -18.04 -13.26
CA ALA A 159 -4.04 -18.61 -12.26
C ALA A 159 -4.07 -17.78 -10.97
N SER A 160 -2.92 -17.28 -10.51
CA SER A 160 -2.80 -16.40 -9.34
C SER A 160 -3.52 -15.06 -9.55
N GLN A 161 -3.35 -14.44 -10.73
CA GLN A 161 -4.05 -13.20 -11.05
C GLN A 161 -5.57 -13.38 -11.06
N GLN A 162 -6.06 -14.50 -11.59
CA GLN A 162 -7.48 -14.85 -11.53
C GLN A 162 -7.96 -15.01 -10.08
N GLN A 163 -7.18 -15.68 -9.23
CA GLN A 163 -7.47 -15.87 -7.81
C GLN A 163 -7.61 -14.52 -7.08
N PHE A 164 -6.67 -13.59 -7.26
CA PHE A 164 -6.75 -12.25 -6.66
C PHE A 164 -8.00 -11.49 -7.09
N THR A 165 -8.40 -11.61 -8.34
CA THR A 165 -9.62 -10.98 -8.85
C THR A 165 -10.88 -11.55 -8.18
N GLU A 166 -10.97 -12.87 -8.03
CA GLU A 166 -12.11 -13.51 -7.37
C GLU A 166 -12.12 -13.25 -5.85
N GLN A 167 -10.96 -13.15 -5.21
CA GLN A 167 -10.83 -12.74 -3.81
C GLN A 167 -11.38 -11.32 -3.58
N ALA A 168 -10.97 -10.37 -4.40
CA ALA A 168 -11.45 -8.99 -4.32
C ALA A 168 -12.96 -8.90 -4.55
N ARG A 169 -13.50 -9.66 -5.51
CA ARG A 169 -14.95 -9.73 -5.76
C ARG A 169 -15.73 -10.32 -4.59
N MET A 170 -15.21 -11.38 -3.98
CA MET A 170 -15.82 -12.01 -2.80
C MET A 170 -15.84 -11.03 -1.61
N GLY A 171 -14.70 -10.40 -1.33
CA GLY A 171 -14.58 -9.41 -0.26
C GLY A 171 -15.51 -8.21 -0.44
N GLY A 172 -15.61 -7.68 -1.67
CA GLY A 172 -16.52 -6.59 -2.02
C GLY A 172 -17.99 -6.99 -1.77
N ARG A 173 -18.43 -8.14 -2.27
CA ARG A 173 -19.81 -8.62 -2.05
C ARG A 173 -20.15 -8.87 -0.59
N PHE A 174 -19.20 -9.40 0.17
CA PHE A 174 -19.38 -9.60 1.62
C PHE A 174 -19.57 -8.27 2.34
N LEU A 175 -18.74 -7.28 2.02
CA LEU A 175 -18.84 -5.94 2.62
C LEU A 175 -20.17 -5.25 2.25
N ASP A 176 -20.61 -5.39 0.99
CA ASP A 176 -21.89 -4.86 0.54
C ASP A 176 -23.06 -5.52 1.26
N LEU A 177 -22.99 -6.85 1.47
CA LEU A 177 -24.00 -7.57 2.27
C LEU A 177 -24.06 -7.05 3.70
N VAL A 178 -22.91 -6.89 4.35
CA VAL A 178 -22.85 -6.39 5.76
C VAL A 178 -23.40 -4.96 5.83
N ARG A 179 -23.01 -4.07 4.93
CA ARG A 179 -23.50 -2.69 4.87
C ARG A 179 -25.00 -2.61 4.56
N GLY A 180 -25.48 -3.46 3.66
CA GLY A 180 -26.88 -3.53 3.24
C GLY A 180 -27.77 -4.39 4.15
N LEU A 181 -27.25 -4.99 5.22
CA LEU A 181 -27.99 -5.93 6.06
C LEU A 181 -29.31 -5.40 6.61
N PRO A 182 -29.42 -4.14 7.09
CA PRO A 182 -30.70 -3.57 7.54
C PRO A 182 -31.75 -3.58 6.43
N THR A 183 -31.38 -3.13 5.22
CA THR A 183 -32.26 -3.08 4.06
C THR A 183 -32.63 -4.48 3.58
N LEU A 184 -31.66 -5.41 3.55
CA LEU A 184 -31.89 -6.80 3.16
C LEU A 184 -32.86 -7.52 4.11
N ARG A 185 -32.79 -7.24 5.41
CA ARG A 185 -33.73 -7.74 6.41
C ARG A 185 -35.14 -7.19 6.17
N GLN A 186 -35.26 -5.88 5.92
CA GLN A 186 -36.53 -5.25 5.63
C GLN A 186 -37.21 -5.82 4.39
N LEU A 187 -36.41 -6.18 3.37
CA LEU A 187 -36.89 -6.74 2.10
C LEU A 187 -36.98 -8.29 2.09
N ASN A 188 -36.73 -8.96 3.20
CA ASN A 188 -36.63 -10.44 3.30
C ASN A 188 -35.71 -11.06 2.23
N ALA A 189 -34.60 -10.35 1.90
CA ALA A 189 -33.68 -10.71 0.83
C ALA A 189 -32.33 -11.25 1.33
N VAL A 190 -32.19 -11.49 2.65
CA VAL A 190 -30.91 -11.92 3.26
C VAL A 190 -30.43 -13.24 2.67
N GLU A 191 -31.32 -14.23 2.47
CA GLU A 191 -30.97 -15.53 1.92
C GLU A 191 -30.46 -15.43 0.46
N ARG A 192 -31.09 -14.60 -0.37
CA ARG A 192 -30.62 -14.32 -1.75
C ARG A 192 -29.22 -13.70 -1.77
N ALA A 193 -28.98 -12.76 -0.87
CA ALA A 193 -27.68 -12.11 -0.74
C ALA A 193 -26.61 -13.09 -0.20
N ALA A 194 -26.96 -13.93 0.78
CA ALA A 194 -26.09 -15.00 1.29
C ALA A 194 -25.68 -15.99 0.18
N ASN A 195 -26.64 -16.42 -0.65
CA ASN A 195 -26.37 -17.29 -1.79
C ASN A 195 -25.44 -16.62 -2.83
N SER A 196 -25.55 -15.31 -3.02
CA SER A 196 -24.62 -14.56 -3.91
C SER A 196 -23.19 -14.56 -3.37
N VAL A 197 -23.02 -14.45 -2.05
CA VAL A 197 -21.68 -14.54 -1.39
C VAL A 197 -21.17 -15.98 -1.43
N ALA A 198 -22.02 -16.98 -1.18
CA ALA A 198 -21.66 -18.40 -1.28
C ALA A 198 -21.13 -18.75 -2.68
N ASN A 199 -21.83 -18.33 -3.74
CA ASN A 199 -21.38 -18.53 -5.12
C ASN A 199 -20.05 -17.80 -5.44
N ALA A 200 -19.79 -16.65 -4.81
CA ALA A 200 -18.51 -15.96 -4.96
C ALA A 200 -17.39 -16.70 -4.22
N ALA A 201 -17.67 -17.23 -3.03
CA ALA A 201 -16.73 -18.05 -2.26
C ALA A 201 -16.36 -19.35 -2.99
N GLU A 202 -17.32 -20.00 -3.66
CA GLU A 202 -17.04 -21.18 -4.49
C GLU A 202 -16.12 -20.87 -5.67
N ARG A 203 -16.36 -19.78 -6.39
CA ARG A 203 -15.45 -19.34 -7.47
C ARG A 203 -14.04 -19.04 -6.94
N TYR A 204 -13.94 -18.40 -5.78
CA TYR A 204 -12.66 -18.16 -5.14
C TYR A 204 -11.97 -19.47 -4.75
N ARG A 205 -12.71 -20.42 -4.14
CA ARG A 205 -12.21 -21.77 -3.85
C ARG A 205 -11.64 -22.45 -5.09
N ASP A 206 -12.41 -22.45 -6.20
CA ASP A 206 -12.00 -23.13 -7.43
C ASP A 206 -10.76 -22.48 -8.06
N SER A 207 -10.65 -21.13 -8.01
CA SER A 207 -9.45 -20.41 -8.43
C SER A 207 -8.26 -20.72 -7.53
N SER A 208 -8.45 -20.77 -6.21
CA SER A 208 -7.41 -21.14 -5.25
C SER A 208 -6.92 -22.58 -5.45
N MET A 209 -7.84 -23.50 -5.74
CA MET A 209 -7.50 -24.88 -6.07
C MET A 209 -6.69 -25.01 -7.37
N LYS A 210 -6.94 -24.16 -8.37
CA LYS A 210 -6.11 -24.11 -9.59
C LYS A 210 -4.69 -23.66 -9.29
N VAL A 211 -4.52 -22.60 -8.50
CA VAL A 211 -3.19 -22.13 -8.08
C VAL A 211 -2.46 -23.22 -7.30
N LEU A 212 -3.13 -23.87 -6.35
CA LEU A 212 -2.56 -24.93 -5.54
C LEU A 212 -2.13 -26.14 -6.39
N LYS A 213 -2.96 -26.56 -7.35
CA LYS A 213 -2.62 -27.62 -8.30
C LYS A 213 -1.37 -27.28 -9.12
N MET A 214 -1.23 -26.03 -9.60
CA MET A 214 -0.06 -25.58 -10.33
C MET A 214 1.19 -25.56 -9.45
N ALA A 215 1.07 -25.12 -8.19
CA ALA A 215 2.16 -25.13 -7.23
C ALA A 215 2.67 -26.54 -6.94
N PHE A 216 1.75 -27.49 -6.69
CA PHE A 216 2.12 -28.90 -6.49
C PHE A 216 2.72 -29.54 -7.74
N LEU A 217 2.15 -29.25 -8.92
CA LEU A 217 2.67 -29.77 -10.18
C LEU A 217 4.10 -29.27 -10.46
N SER A 218 4.35 -27.99 -10.23
CA SER A 218 5.69 -27.43 -10.40
C SER A 218 6.69 -28.07 -9.44
N GLY A 219 6.34 -28.23 -8.17
CA GLY A 219 7.18 -28.93 -7.19
C GLY A 219 7.46 -30.39 -7.58
N ALA A 220 6.44 -31.14 -7.97
CA ALA A 220 6.58 -32.54 -8.37
C ALA A 220 7.48 -32.69 -9.62
N VAL A 221 7.33 -31.82 -10.61
CA VAL A 221 8.16 -31.85 -11.84
C VAL A 221 9.62 -31.52 -11.51
N LEU A 222 9.88 -30.53 -10.66
CA LEU A 222 11.24 -30.17 -10.24
C LEU A 222 11.92 -31.32 -9.46
N GLU A 223 11.17 -31.96 -8.57
CA GLU A 223 11.64 -33.14 -7.81
C GLU A 223 11.95 -34.31 -8.73
N PHE A 224 11.06 -34.60 -9.68
CA PHE A 224 11.25 -35.68 -10.65
C PHE A 224 12.51 -35.49 -11.49
N PHE A 225 12.75 -34.32 -12.08
CA PHE A 225 13.95 -34.09 -12.89
C PHE A 225 15.23 -34.10 -12.06
N SER A 226 15.19 -33.58 -10.84
CA SER A 226 16.32 -33.66 -9.91
C SER A 226 16.65 -35.12 -9.55
N ALA A 227 15.64 -35.91 -9.19
CA ALA A 227 15.82 -37.32 -8.85
C ALA A 227 16.31 -38.16 -10.05
N LEU A 228 15.75 -37.89 -11.24
CA LEU A 228 16.19 -38.56 -12.47
C LEU A 228 17.67 -38.27 -12.79
N ALA A 229 18.07 -37.03 -12.64
CA ALA A 229 19.46 -36.63 -12.88
C ALA A 229 20.42 -37.27 -11.86
N ILE A 230 20.05 -37.33 -10.58
CA ILE A 230 20.81 -38.01 -9.53
C ILE A 230 20.90 -39.52 -9.83
N ALA A 231 19.79 -40.14 -10.27
CA ALA A 231 19.75 -41.54 -10.62
C ALA A 231 20.65 -41.86 -11.82
N LEU A 232 20.67 -41.03 -12.87
CA LEU A 232 21.57 -41.16 -14.02
C LEU A 232 23.03 -41.04 -13.58
N LEU A 233 23.32 -40.11 -12.69
CA LEU A 233 24.67 -39.95 -12.13
C LEU A 233 25.09 -41.17 -11.30
N ALA A 234 24.22 -41.67 -10.44
CA ALA A 234 24.45 -42.86 -9.62
C ALA A 234 24.63 -44.10 -10.49
N LEU A 235 23.85 -44.24 -11.58
CA LEU A 235 24.02 -45.33 -12.55
C LEU A 235 25.39 -45.27 -13.25
N TYR A 236 25.81 -44.09 -13.72
CA TYR A 236 27.12 -43.88 -14.32
C TYR A 236 28.24 -44.26 -13.36
N LEU A 237 28.22 -43.76 -12.14
CA LEU A 237 29.23 -44.02 -11.13
C LEU A 237 29.25 -45.49 -10.71
N GLY A 238 28.07 -46.11 -10.54
CA GLY A 238 27.93 -47.51 -10.19
C GLY A 238 28.49 -48.46 -11.27
N LEU A 239 28.09 -48.24 -12.53
CA LEU A 239 28.63 -49.02 -13.64
C LEU A 239 30.16 -48.78 -13.84
N GLY A 240 30.64 -47.56 -13.55
CA GLY A 240 32.04 -47.22 -13.56
C GLY A 240 32.87 -47.96 -12.49
N LEU A 241 32.33 -48.11 -11.29
CA LEU A 241 32.94 -48.89 -10.20
C LEU A 241 32.97 -50.40 -10.48
N LEU A 242 31.96 -50.89 -11.20
CA LEU A 242 31.91 -52.28 -11.64
C LEU A 242 32.79 -52.59 -12.87
N GLY A 243 33.36 -51.60 -13.51
CA GLY A 243 34.14 -51.74 -14.74
C GLY A 243 33.34 -52.24 -15.96
N ILE A 244 32.03 -52.02 -15.98
CA ILE A 244 31.10 -52.51 -17.02
C ILE A 244 30.79 -51.45 -18.08
N LEU A 245 31.34 -50.22 -17.93
CA LEU A 245 31.12 -49.16 -18.91
C LEU A 245 31.60 -49.56 -20.30
N PRO A 246 30.80 -49.31 -21.38
CA PRO A 246 31.12 -49.76 -22.74
C PRO A 246 32.46 -49.25 -23.28
N TRP A 247 32.90 -48.05 -22.83
CA TRP A 247 34.13 -47.38 -23.28
C TRP A 247 35.34 -47.55 -22.35
N ALA A 248 35.15 -48.23 -21.20
CA ALA A 248 36.21 -48.47 -20.20
C ALA A 248 35.99 -49.84 -19.52
N LYS A 249 35.92 -50.92 -20.32
CA LYS A 249 35.69 -52.27 -19.80
C LYS A 249 36.92 -52.73 -19.01
N GLY A 250 36.71 -53.08 -17.76
CA GLY A 250 37.72 -53.57 -16.83
C GLY A 250 38.45 -52.52 -16.03
N ASP A 251 38.25 -51.22 -16.36
CA ASP A 251 38.88 -50.12 -15.64
C ASP A 251 37.91 -49.44 -14.70
N ILE A 252 38.38 -49.10 -13.51
CA ILE A 252 37.63 -48.26 -12.55
C ILE A 252 37.80 -46.79 -12.98
N VAL A 253 36.76 -46.21 -13.61
CA VAL A 253 36.80 -44.85 -14.17
C VAL A 253 36.86 -43.77 -13.07
N VAL A 254 36.21 -44.00 -11.93
CA VAL A 254 36.22 -43.10 -10.77
C VAL A 254 36.47 -43.96 -9.52
N PRO A 255 37.49 -43.65 -8.70
CA PRO A 255 37.72 -44.38 -7.46
C PRO A 255 36.52 -44.22 -6.50
N TYR A 256 36.32 -45.19 -5.60
CA TYR A 256 35.19 -45.22 -4.68
C TYR A 256 35.02 -43.91 -3.90
N GLN A 257 36.10 -43.34 -3.38
CA GLN A 257 36.13 -42.04 -2.72
C GLN A 257 35.52 -40.93 -3.59
N GLY A 258 35.96 -40.83 -4.86
CA GLY A 258 35.47 -39.85 -5.81
C GLY A 258 33.99 -40.05 -6.18
N ALA A 259 33.59 -41.33 -6.36
CA ALA A 259 32.21 -41.66 -6.63
C ALA A 259 31.27 -41.27 -5.46
N LEU A 260 31.67 -41.57 -4.23
CA LEU A 260 30.92 -41.17 -3.04
C LEU A 260 30.88 -39.65 -2.86
N PHE A 261 32.02 -38.96 -3.08
CA PHE A 261 32.07 -37.50 -3.05
C PHE A 261 31.08 -36.87 -4.02
N ILE A 262 31.08 -37.31 -5.28
CA ILE A 262 30.16 -36.83 -6.31
C ILE A 262 28.71 -37.10 -5.94
N LEU A 263 28.41 -38.29 -5.44
CA LEU A 263 27.04 -38.67 -5.05
C LEU A 263 26.52 -37.84 -3.87
N LEU A 264 27.40 -37.52 -2.92
CA LEU A 264 27.06 -36.62 -1.81
C LEU A 264 26.79 -35.18 -2.25
N LEU A 265 27.48 -34.69 -3.31
CA LEU A 265 27.29 -33.35 -3.86
C LEU A 265 26.05 -33.22 -4.74
N ALA A 266 25.60 -34.29 -5.38
CA ALA A 266 24.53 -34.26 -6.36
C ALA A 266 23.20 -33.69 -5.82
N PRO A 267 22.67 -34.04 -4.63
CA PRO A 267 21.49 -33.42 -4.08
C PRO A 267 21.62 -31.91 -3.85
N GLU A 268 22.79 -31.48 -3.39
CA GLU A 268 23.08 -30.06 -3.11
C GLU A 268 23.27 -29.24 -4.39
N PHE A 269 23.64 -29.87 -5.49
CA PHE A 269 23.68 -29.22 -6.80
C PHE A 269 22.29 -28.78 -7.26
N TYR A 270 21.26 -29.61 -7.05
CA TYR A 270 19.88 -29.31 -7.44
C TYR A 270 19.10 -28.51 -6.37
N ALA A 271 19.56 -28.45 -5.12
CA ALA A 271 18.84 -27.79 -4.03
C ALA A 271 18.60 -26.29 -4.33
N PRO A 272 19.57 -25.48 -4.79
CA PRO A 272 19.33 -24.07 -5.15
C PRO A 272 18.35 -23.90 -6.31
N LEU A 273 18.37 -24.81 -7.29
CA LEU A 273 17.47 -24.79 -8.44
C LEU A 273 16.02 -25.07 -8.01
N ARG A 274 15.81 -26.06 -7.15
CA ARG A 274 14.49 -26.37 -6.56
C ARG A 274 13.98 -25.21 -5.70
N GLN A 275 14.84 -24.61 -4.88
CA GLN A 275 14.48 -23.46 -4.05
C GLN A 275 14.07 -22.25 -4.90
N LEU A 276 14.79 -21.96 -5.99
CA LEU A 276 14.37 -20.90 -6.91
C LEU A 276 12.97 -21.16 -7.49
N GLY A 277 12.67 -22.43 -7.79
CA GLY A 277 11.33 -22.83 -8.27
C GLY A 277 10.23 -22.53 -7.25
N SER A 278 10.47 -22.83 -5.98
CA SER A 278 9.49 -22.53 -4.92
C SER A 278 9.35 -21.02 -4.67
N ASP A 279 10.45 -20.26 -4.78
CA ASP A 279 10.46 -18.82 -4.57
C ASP A 279 9.92 -18.02 -5.78
N TYR A 280 9.67 -18.66 -6.93
CA TYR A 280 9.16 -18.00 -8.14
C TYR A 280 7.78 -17.36 -7.92
N HIS A 281 6.95 -17.95 -7.07
CA HIS A 281 5.65 -17.39 -6.70
C HIS A 281 5.79 -16.02 -6.02
N ALA A 282 6.80 -15.86 -5.17
CA ALA A 282 7.09 -14.58 -4.53
C ALA A 282 7.45 -13.47 -5.54
N LYS A 283 8.08 -13.83 -6.67
CA LYS A 283 8.30 -12.90 -7.79
C LYS A 283 6.98 -12.46 -8.42
N ALA A 284 6.09 -13.39 -8.72
CA ALA A 284 4.79 -13.08 -9.34
C ALA A 284 3.91 -12.20 -8.44
N GLU A 285 3.90 -12.48 -7.13
CA GLU A 285 3.20 -11.66 -6.14
C GLU A 285 3.77 -10.24 -6.08
N ALA A 286 5.09 -10.11 -6.07
CA ALA A 286 5.75 -8.80 -6.07
C ALA A 286 5.48 -8.00 -7.35
N GLU A 287 5.49 -8.63 -8.52
CA GLU A 287 5.15 -7.99 -9.79
C GLU A 287 3.72 -7.46 -9.79
N ALA A 288 2.77 -8.25 -9.29
CA ALA A 288 1.37 -7.83 -9.13
C ALA A 288 1.23 -6.68 -8.13
N ALA A 289 1.95 -6.72 -7.01
CA ALA A 289 1.96 -5.67 -6.00
C ALA A 289 2.54 -4.36 -6.56
N ILE A 290 3.65 -4.43 -7.28
CA ILE A 290 4.27 -3.25 -7.94
C ILE A 290 3.30 -2.65 -8.96
N ALA A 291 2.65 -3.46 -9.78
CA ALA A 291 1.65 -2.97 -10.73
C ALA A 291 0.49 -2.23 -10.03
N GLY A 292 0.07 -2.68 -8.85
CA GLY A 292 -0.93 -2.01 -8.02
C GLY A 292 -0.46 -0.70 -7.37
N LEU A 293 0.85 -0.59 -7.04
CA LEU A 293 1.46 0.60 -6.43
C LEU A 293 1.91 1.62 -7.48
N GLN A 294 2.22 1.17 -8.70
CA GLN A 294 2.75 2.00 -9.78
C GLN A 294 1.92 3.25 -10.07
N PRO A 295 0.56 3.19 -10.13
CA PRO A 295 -0.26 4.39 -10.34
C PRO A 295 -0.06 5.46 -9.27
N ILE A 296 0.21 5.06 -8.01
CA ILE A 296 0.45 6.01 -6.92
C ILE A 296 1.85 6.63 -7.05
N LEU A 297 2.87 5.80 -7.36
CA LEU A 297 4.27 6.23 -7.41
C LEU A 297 4.61 7.04 -8.67
N GLN A 298 3.94 6.76 -9.79
CA GLN A 298 4.21 7.43 -11.08
C GLN A 298 3.32 8.64 -11.33
N HIS A 299 2.18 8.71 -10.65
CA HIS A 299 1.31 9.86 -10.80
C HIS A 299 1.96 11.07 -10.12
N GLN A 300 2.39 11.99 -10.93
CA GLN A 300 2.69 13.35 -10.45
C GLN A 300 1.34 14.00 -10.16
N ALA A 301 0.92 13.94 -8.88
CA ALA A 301 -0.17 14.79 -8.44
C ALA A 301 0.16 16.21 -8.87
N TRP A 302 -0.84 16.92 -9.39
CA TRP A 302 -0.64 18.35 -9.69
C TRP A 302 -0.11 19.01 -8.43
N GLN A 303 1.06 19.60 -8.54
CA GLN A 303 1.69 20.33 -7.45
C GLN A 303 1.62 21.80 -7.78
N HIS A 304 1.18 22.56 -6.82
CA HIS A 304 1.25 23.99 -6.86
C HIS A 304 2.73 24.42 -6.79
N THR A 305 3.22 25.12 -7.81
CA THR A 305 4.64 25.44 -7.96
C THR A 305 5.02 26.84 -7.48
N GLY A 306 4.05 27.59 -6.93
CA GLY A 306 4.28 28.95 -6.45
C GLY A 306 5.34 29.02 -5.34
N SER A 307 6.21 30.02 -5.43
CA SER A 307 7.33 30.23 -4.51
C SER A 307 7.36 31.62 -3.86
N GLN A 308 6.46 32.53 -4.28
CA GLN A 308 6.42 33.88 -3.74
C GLN A 308 5.78 33.92 -2.37
N SER A 309 6.28 34.80 -1.51
CA SER A 309 5.71 35.05 -0.20
C SER A 309 4.42 35.82 -0.28
N LEU A 310 3.42 35.40 0.50
CA LEU A 310 2.14 36.10 0.61
C LEU A 310 2.21 37.11 1.76
N ALA A 311 2.18 38.41 1.43
CA ALA A 311 2.16 39.51 2.41
C ALA A 311 0.70 39.98 2.64
N ILE A 312 -0.04 39.29 3.53
CA ILE A 312 -1.42 39.64 3.87
C ILE A 312 -1.56 39.73 5.39
N ASN A 313 -1.98 40.91 5.86
CA ASN A 313 -2.24 41.14 7.29
C ASN A 313 -3.75 41.24 7.61
N ALA A 314 -4.62 41.18 6.60
CA ALA A 314 -6.06 41.28 6.73
C ALA A 314 -6.76 40.39 5.70
N ALA A 315 -8.07 40.25 5.81
CA ALA A 315 -8.87 39.46 4.85
C ALA A 315 -8.69 40.03 3.43
N PRO A 316 -8.15 39.27 2.47
CA PRO A 316 -7.89 39.76 1.11
C PRO A 316 -9.14 39.69 0.24
N GLU A 317 -9.14 40.48 -0.84
CA GLU A 317 -10.07 40.24 -1.94
C GLU A 317 -9.64 39.03 -2.77
N ILE A 318 -10.60 38.30 -3.35
CA ILE A 318 -10.37 37.17 -4.23
C ILE A 318 -11.00 37.46 -5.59
N ARG A 319 -10.19 37.48 -6.66
CA ARG A 319 -10.68 37.63 -8.04
C ARG A 319 -10.40 36.36 -8.83
N ILE A 320 -11.42 35.87 -9.47
CA ILE A 320 -11.41 34.66 -10.29
C ILE A 320 -11.80 35.05 -11.70
N ASN A 321 -10.93 34.75 -12.70
CA ASN A 321 -11.16 35.09 -14.09
C ASN A 321 -11.17 33.81 -14.93
N GLN A 322 -12.30 33.56 -15.62
CA GLN A 322 -12.47 32.45 -16.55
C GLN A 322 -11.98 31.10 -16.00
N LEU A 323 -12.20 30.84 -14.71
CA LEU A 323 -11.79 29.61 -14.05
C LEU A 323 -12.57 28.42 -14.58
N GLN A 324 -11.86 27.44 -15.08
CA GLN A 324 -12.40 26.18 -15.57
C GLN A 324 -11.70 25.01 -14.90
N ILE A 325 -12.44 23.96 -14.55
CA ILE A 325 -11.90 22.75 -13.94
C ILE A 325 -12.33 21.54 -14.76
N SER A 326 -11.33 20.83 -15.26
CA SER A 326 -11.52 19.56 -15.97
C SER A 326 -11.24 18.39 -15.03
N GLY A 327 -12.08 17.37 -15.06
CA GLY A 327 -11.88 16.12 -14.34
C GLY A 327 -11.18 15.07 -15.20
N GLU A 328 -11.09 13.87 -14.66
CA GLU A 328 -10.56 12.71 -15.39
C GLU A 328 -11.32 12.47 -16.70
N PHE A 329 -10.60 11.98 -17.70
CA PHE A 329 -11.13 11.73 -19.05
C PHE A 329 -11.73 12.96 -19.77
N GLY A 330 -11.27 14.18 -19.41
CA GLY A 330 -11.71 15.43 -20.04
C GLY A 330 -13.13 15.86 -19.66
N ARG A 331 -13.78 15.22 -18.68
CA ARG A 331 -15.11 15.62 -18.21
C ARG A 331 -15.00 16.98 -17.51
N GLN A 332 -15.74 17.97 -17.99
CA GLN A 332 -15.82 19.29 -17.36
C GLN A 332 -16.51 19.17 -15.98
N ARG A 333 -15.81 19.58 -14.92
CA ARG A 333 -16.33 19.64 -13.55
C ARG A 333 -16.87 21.00 -13.19
N LEU A 334 -16.26 22.07 -13.72
CA LEU A 334 -16.73 23.44 -13.58
C LEU A 334 -16.62 24.15 -14.94
N ALA A 335 -17.71 24.72 -15.42
CA ALA A 335 -17.73 25.59 -16.59
C ALA A 335 -16.95 26.88 -16.30
N PRO A 336 -16.42 27.58 -17.33
CA PRO A 336 -15.72 28.83 -17.12
C PRO A 336 -16.53 29.82 -16.31
N ILE A 337 -15.98 30.26 -15.19
CA ILE A 337 -16.64 31.21 -14.28
C ILE A 337 -15.68 32.37 -13.96
N SER A 338 -16.24 33.59 -13.87
CA SER A 338 -15.57 34.76 -13.33
C SER A 338 -16.32 35.24 -12.10
N LEU A 339 -15.60 35.52 -11.02
CA LEU A 339 -16.15 35.82 -9.71
C LEU A 339 -15.25 36.84 -8.99
N HIS A 340 -15.84 37.80 -8.31
CA HIS A 340 -15.14 38.74 -7.46
C HIS A 340 -15.73 38.69 -6.04
N ILE A 341 -14.88 38.57 -5.04
CA ILE A 341 -15.19 38.58 -3.62
C ILE A 341 -14.39 39.68 -2.97
N GLY A 342 -15.05 40.68 -2.47
CA GLY A 342 -14.39 41.82 -1.81
C GLY A 342 -13.72 41.40 -0.49
N ALA A 343 -12.79 42.24 -0.04
CA ALA A 343 -12.10 42.05 1.23
C ALA A 343 -13.10 42.06 2.41
N GLY A 344 -13.18 41.00 3.17
CA GLY A 344 -14.14 40.85 4.30
C GLY A 344 -15.59 40.60 3.86
N GLU A 345 -15.85 40.42 2.55
CA GLU A 345 -17.17 40.11 2.03
C GLU A 345 -17.57 38.65 2.30
N ARG A 346 -18.84 38.42 2.59
CA ARG A 346 -19.40 37.10 2.93
C ARG A 346 -20.42 36.72 1.86
N ILE A 347 -20.06 35.80 1.00
CA ILE A 347 -20.89 35.39 -0.13
C ILE A 347 -21.30 33.93 -0.04
N ALA A 348 -22.49 33.61 -0.60
CA ALA A 348 -22.89 32.24 -0.82
C ALA A 348 -22.88 31.87 -2.29
N LEU A 349 -22.44 30.63 -2.57
CA LEU A 349 -22.59 29.97 -3.87
C LEU A 349 -23.77 29.00 -3.83
N GLN A 350 -24.74 29.22 -4.69
CA GLN A 350 -25.91 28.39 -4.87
C GLN A 350 -25.91 27.77 -6.26
N GLY A 351 -26.46 26.58 -6.42
CA GLY A 351 -26.59 25.94 -7.73
C GLY A 351 -26.93 24.46 -7.62
N PRO A 352 -27.32 23.80 -8.71
CA PRO A 352 -27.66 22.40 -8.71
C PRO A 352 -26.50 21.50 -8.25
N SER A 353 -26.81 20.30 -7.78
CA SER A 353 -25.79 19.34 -7.42
C SER A 353 -24.95 18.96 -8.66
N GLY A 354 -23.64 18.91 -8.51
CA GLY A 354 -22.72 18.55 -9.61
C GLY A 354 -22.30 19.72 -10.52
N CYS A 355 -22.77 20.98 -10.31
CA CYS A 355 -22.34 22.14 -11.11
C CYS A 355 -20.91 22.64 -10.83
N GLY A 356 -20.19 22.02 -9.88
CA GLY A 356 -18.77 22.30 -9.64
C GLY A 356 -18.47 23.18 -8.43
N LYS A 357 -19.41 23.43 -7.51
CA LYS A 357 -19.22 24.26 -6.29
C LYS A 357 -18.05 23.79 -5.43
N SER A 358 -18.04 22.53 -5.04
CA SER A 358 -16.93 21.93 -4.26
C SER A 358 -15.64 21.89 -5.06
N SER A 359 -15.71 21.74 -6.40
CA SER A 359 -14.51 21.81 -7.25
C SER A 359 -13.88 23.19 -7.22
N LEU A 360 -14.67 24.25 -7.20
CA LEU A 360 -14.19 25.62 -7.02
C LEU A 360 -13.49 25.79 -5.67
N LEU A 361 -14.08 25.30 -4.57
CA LEU A 361 -13.42 25.32 -3.27
C LEU A 361 -12.09 24.55 -3.28
N HIS A 362 -12.05 23.38 -3.94
CA HIS A 362 -10.81 22.61 -4.06
C HIS A 362 -9.75 23.32 -4.92
N ALA A 363 -10.13 24.10 -5.92
CA ALA A 363 -9.18 24.93 -6.67
C ALA A 363 -8.59 26.05 -5.79
N LEU A 364 -9.43 26.72 -5.00
CA LEU A 364 -8.99 27.74 -4.03
C LEU A 364 -8.09 27.13 -2.93
N LEU A 365 -8.36 25.89 -2.51
CA LEU A 365 -7.50 25.17 -1.55
C LEU A 365 -6.16 24.71 -2.17
N GLY A 366 -5.98 24.83 -3.48
CA GLY A 366 -4.80 24.36 -4.18
C GLY A 366 -4.74 22.84 -4.32
N PHE A 367 -5.89 22.14 -4.32
CA PHE A 367 -5.98 20.68 -4.38
C PHE A 367 -6.27 20.13 -5.78
N THR A 368 -6.61 20.97 -6.73
CA THR A 368 -6.94 20.54 -8.09
C THR A 368 -6.39 21.51 -9.12
N HIS A 369 -6.00 20.94 -10.27
CA HIS A 369 -5.60 21.76 -11.42
C HIS A 369 -6.80 22.54 -11.97
N TYR A 370 -6.55 23.75 -12.38
CA TYR A 370 -7.52 24.63 -13.04
C TYR A 370 -6.88 25.37 -14.21
N SER A 371 -7.68 25.85 -15.13
CA SER A 371 -7.31 26.83 -16.15
C SER A 371 -8.05 28.14 -15.88
N GLY A 372 -7.48 29.26 -16.31
CA GLY A 372 -7.89 30.59 -15.91
C GLY A 372 -7.04 31.12 -14.75
N ASP A 373 -7.40 32.27 -14.19
CA ASP A 373 -6.61 32.94 -13.19
C ASP A 373 -7.36 33.12 -11.87
N ILE A 374 -6.65 32.94 -10.77
CA ILE A 374 -7.11 33.28 -9.42
C ILE A 374 -6.13 34.28 -8.83
N PHE A 375 -6.61 35.48 -8.47
CA PHE A 375 -5.83 36.52 -7.81
C PHE A 375 -6.27 36.66 -6.36
N ILE A 376 -5.29 36.77 -5.49
CA ILE A 376 -5.44 37.07 -4.05
C ILE A 376 -4.86 38.47 -3.83
N GLY A 377 -5.74 39.44 -3.68
CA GLY A 377 -5.33 40.82 -3.80
C GLY A 377 -4.76 41.10 -5.21
N GLN A 378 -3.49 41.42 -5.26
CA GLN A 378 -2.79 41.69 -6.55
C GLN A 378 -1.90 40.52 -7.01
N GLN A 379 -1.75 39.47 -6.21
CA GLN A 379 -0.87 38.34 -6.53
C GLN A 379 -1.66 37.18 -7.15
N SER A 380 -1.09 36.54 -8.18
CA SER A 380 -1.67 35.30 -8.72
C SER A 380 -1.51 34.13 -7.71
N LEU A 381 -2.55 33.35 -7.49
CA LEU A 381 -2.50 32.19 -6.63
C LEU A 381 -1.42 31.20 -7.12
N SER A 382 -1.22 31.07 -8.43
CA SER A 382 -0.18 30.19 -9.01
C SER A 382 1.24 30.53 -8.57
N ASP A 383 1.49 31.78 -8.19
CA ASP A 383 2.81 32.29 -7.82
C ASP A 383 3.08 32.21 -6.32
N ILE A 384 2.02 32.14 -5.51
CA ILE A 384 2.09 32.15 -4.04
C ILE A 384 2.51 30.76 -3.52
N THR A 385 3.35 30.70 -2.49
CA THR A 385 3.67 29.44 -1.80
C THR A 385 2.41 28.81 -1.20
N LEU A 386 2.08 27.59 -1.59
CA LEU A 386 0.84 26.90 -1.17
C LEU A 386 0.69 26.82 0.34
N GLN A 387 1.76 26.55 1.07
CA GLN A 387 1.74 26.47 2.53
C GLN A 387 1.31 27.80 3.18
N GLN A 388 1.82 28.92 2.70
CA GLN A 388 1.45 30.24 3.22
C GLN A 388 0.01 30.61 2.84
N TRP A 389 -0.42 30.27 1.62
CA TRP A 389 -1.79 30.44 1.22
C TRP A 389 -2.75 29.61 2.09
N GLN A 390 -2.46 28.35 2.28
CA GLN A 390 -3.28 27.46 3.12
C GLN A 390 -3.32 27.91 4.59
N GLN A 391 -2.30 28.61 5.10
CA GLN A 391 -2.33 29.20 6.45
C GLN A 391 -3.38 30.30 6.58
N GLN A 392 -3.70 30.98 5.50
CA GLN A 392 -4.76 32.02 5.47
C GLN A 392 -6.16 31.44 5.32
N LEU A 393 -6.27 30.15 5.01
CA LEU A 393 -7.53 29.48 4.76
C LEU A 393 -8.03 28.68 5.97
N GLY A 394 -9.29 28.85 6.29
CA GLY A 394 -10.06 27.93 7.11
C GLY A 394 -11.06 27.19 6.21
N TYR A 395 -11.04 25.88 6.24
CA TYR A 395 -11.92 25.05 5.43
C TYR A 395 -12.81 24.16 6.30
N MET A 396 -14.10 24.17 6.03
CA MET A 396 -15.07 23.27 6.62
C MET A 396 -15.72 22.45 5.51
N ALA A 397 -15.42 21.16 5.50
CA ALA A 397 -15.94 20.23 4.50
C ALA A 397 -17.40 19.85 4.79
N GLN A 398 -18.10 19.41 3.74
CA GLN A 398 -19.49 18.90 3.84
C GLN A 398 -19.60 17.76 4.86
N GLN A 399 -18.63 16.85 4.91
CA GLN A 399 -18.49 15.84 5.95
C GLN A 399 -17.19 16.10 6.71
N SER A 400 -17.34 16.59 7.94
CA SER A 400 -16.20 16.80 8.83
C SER A 400 -15.58 15.47 9.24
N SER A 401 -14.26 15.36 9.11
CA SER A 401 -13.51 14.14 9.46
C SER A 401 -12.76 14.37 10.76
N PHE A 402 -12.91 13.44 11.70
CA PHE A 402 -12.19 13.42 12.96
C PHE A 402 -11.38 12.12 13.08
N ILE A 403 -10.22 12.21 13.73
CA ILE A 403 -9.40 11.04 14.03
C ILE A 403 -9.91 10.37 15.32
N ALA A 404 -9.64 9.07 15.46
CA ALA A 404 -9.92 8.31 16.68
C ALA A 404 -8.93 8.73 17.79
N ALA A 405 -9.18 9.90 18.38
CA ALA A 405 -8.40 10.55 19.41
C ALA A 405 -9.31 11.37 20.33
N SER A 406 -8.75 12.05 21.34
CA SER A 406 -9.53 12.91 22.21
C SER A 406 -10.09 14.14 21.47
N ILE A 407 -11.12 14.76 22.03
CA ILE A 407 -11.65 16.04 21.52
C ILE A 407 -10.54 17.10 21.50
N ALA A 408 -9.73 17.16 22.54
CA ALA A 408 -8.59 18.08 22.63
C ALA A 408 -7.56 17.83 21.53
N ASP A 409 -7.21 16.59 21.25
CA ASP A 409 -6.24 16.25 20.20
C ASP A 409 -6.79 16.58 18.81
N ASN A 410 -8.08 16.32 18.56
CA ASN A 410 -8.73 16.71 17.32
C ASN A 410 -8.73 18.25 17.13
N LEU A 411 -8.96 19.02 18.18
CA LEU A 411 -8.89 20.48 18.12
C LEU A 411 -7.45 20.97 17.88
N ARG A 412 -6.45 20.34 18.50
CA ARG A 412 -5.04 20.67 18.31
C ARG A 412 -4.50 20.37 16.91
N LEU A 413 -5.22 19.59 16.09
CA LEU A 413 -4.86 19.47 14.66
C LEU A 413 -4.91 20.83 13.94
N ALA A 414 -5.81 21.72 14.34
CA ALA A 414 -5.91 23.06 13.77
C ALA A 414 -4.90 24.05 14.38
N ALA A 415 -4.57 23.90 15.67
CA ALA A 415 -3.62 24.73 16.41
C ALA A 415 -2.83 23.87 17.43
N PRO A 416 -1.67 23.29 17.02
CA PRO A 416 -0.92 22.35 17.88
C PRO A 416 -0.50 22.93 19.24
N ALA A 417 -0.25 24.24 19.32
CA ALA A 417 0.16 24.94 20.52
C ALA A 417 -1.01 25.43 21.40
N ALA A 418 -2.27 25.11 21.05
CA ALA A 418 -3.43 25.61 21.79
C ALA A 418 -3.47 25.08 23.23
N THR A 419 -3.61 26.02 24.19
CA THR A 419 -3.75 25.71 25.61
C THR A 419 -5.16 25.18 25.93
N ALA A 420 -5.31 24.49 27.06
CA ALA A 420 -6.62 24.00 27.51
C ALA A 420 -7.66 25.15 27.67
N GLU A 421 -7.22 26.34 28.05
CA GLU A 421 -8.07 27.52 28.19
C GLU A 421 -8.56 28.02 26.83
N GLN A 422 -7.68 28.04 25.82
CA GLN A 422 -8.07 28.40 24.44
C GLN A 422 -9.06 27.39 23.87
N LEU A 423 -8.85 26.09 24.09
CA LEU A 423 -9.78 25.04 23.68
C LEU A 423 -11.15 25.21 24.34
N SER A 424 -11.17 25.47 25.66
CA SER A 424 -12.43 25.70 26.40
C SER A 424 -13.16 26.93 25.90
N ARG A 425 -12.43 28.02 25.64
CA ARG A 425 -13.01 29.28 25.12
C ARG A 425 -13.67 29.07 23.75
N VAL A 426 -13.00 28.40 22.85
CA VAL A 426 -13.52 28.13 21.50
C VAL A 426 -14.74 27.20 21.59
N LEU A 427 -14.72 26.18 22.45
CA LEU A 427 -15.86 25.30 22.69
C LEU A 427 -17.07 26.03 23.30
N GLN A 428 -16.82 27.07 24.07
CA GLN A 428 -17.91 27.98 24.57
C GLN A 428 -18.48 28.79 23.41
N GLN A 429 -17.65 29.36 22.55
CA GLN A 429 -18.08 30.14 21.39
C GLN A 429 -18.95 29.33 20.42
N VAL A 430 -18.66 28.05 20.23
CA VAL A 430 -19.46 27.16 19.38
C VAL A 430 -20.58 26.44 20.14
N GLU A 431 -20.89 26.83 21.36
CA GLU A 431 -21.94 26.27 22.21
C GLU A 431 -21.83 24.76 22.49
N LEU A 432 -20.61 24.21 22.48
CA LEU A 432 -20.34 22.80 22.80
C LEU A 432 -19.88 22.57 24.24
N TRP A 433 -19.41 23.62 24.93
CA TRP A 433 -18.87 23.51 26.28
C TRP A 433 -19.84 22.91 27.29
N PRO A 434 -21.17 23.30 27.32
CA PRO A 434 -22.11 22.71 28.27
C PRO A 434 -22.31 21.21 28.13
N LEU A 435 -22.09 20.68 26.93
CA LEU A 435 -22.12 19.24 26.66
C LEU A 435 -20.82 18.59 27.13
N ILE A 436 -19.69 19.11 26.64
CA ILE A 436 -18.37 18.50 26.83
C ILE A 436 -17.97 18.53 28.31
N SER A 437 -18.28 19.60 29.05
CA SER A 437 -17.97 19.71 30.48
C SER A 437 -18.70 18.67 31.35
N ARG A 438 -19.81 18.09 30.85
CA ARG A 438 -20.57 17.04 31.55
C ARG A 438 -20.05 15.63 31.23
N LEU A 439 -19.19 15.48 30.23
CA LEU A 439 -18.59 14.17 29.90
C LEU A 439 -17.59 13.77 30.99
N PRO A 440 -17.49 12.49 31.34
CA PRO A 440 -16.59 12.03 32.43
C PRO A 440 -15.13 12.49 32.29
N ASN A 441 -14.63 12.56 31.05
CA ASN A 441 -13.26 12.97 30.75
C ASN A 441 -13.18 14.38 30.13
N GLY A 442 -14.29 15.15 30.10
CA GLY A 442 -14.34 16.49 29.53
C GLY A 442 -13.75 16.54 28.10
N ILE A 443 -12.81 17.47 27.87
CA ILE A 443 -12.12 17.62 26.57
C ILE A 443 -11.21 16.42 26.20
N ASN A 444 -10.86 15.57 27.16
CA ASN A 444 -10.05 14.36 26.94
C ASN A 444 -10.92 13.15 26.58
N THR A 445 -12.23 13.34 26.41
CA THR A 445 -13.12 12.27 25.94
C THR A 445 -12.72 11.83 24.55
N MET A 446 -12.53 10.52 24.39
CA MET A 446 -12.18 9.91 23.10
C MET A 446 -13.36 9.94 22.15
N LEU A 447 -13.13 10.41 20.94
CA LEU A 447 -14.05 10.24 19.81
C LEU A 447 -13.74 8.89 19.15
N GLY A 448 -14.80 8.13 18.84
CA GLY A 448 -14.67 6.93 18.01
C GLY A 448 -14.32 7.28 16.56
N GLU A 449 -14.16 6.24 15.75
CA GLU A 449 -13.94 6.43 14.31
C GLU A 449 -15.02 7.33 13.70
N ARG A 450 -14.58 8.32 12.91
CA ARG A 450 -15.45 9.34 12.28
C ARG A 450 -16.27 10.17 13.26
N GLY A 451 -15.82 10.35 14.50
CA GLY A 451 -16.51 11.17 15.49
C GLY A 451 -17.67 10.46 16.21
N LEU A 452 -17.70 9.13 16.23
CA LEU A 452 -18.68 8.35 16.97
C LEU A 452 -18.77 8.83 18.44
N GLY A 453 -19.98 9.15 18.90
CA GLY A 453 -20.27 9.66 20.24
C GLY A 453 -20.87 11.08 20.25
N LEU A 454 -20.79 11.81 19.12
CA LEU A 454 -21.43 13.11 18.95
C LEU A 454 -22.49 13.07 17.84
N SER A 455 -23.54 13.88 17.96
CA SER A 455 -24.53 14.03 16.89
C SER A 455 -23.95 14.82 15.70
N GLY A 456 -24.57 14.74 14.52
CA GLY A 456 -24.12 15.45 13.32
C GLY A 456 -23.94 16.96 13.54
N GLY A 457 -24.91 17.63 14.21
CA GLY A 457 -24.79 19.03 14.53
C GLY A 457 -23.69 19.35 15.55
N GLN A 458 -23.39 18.43 16.48
CA GLN A 458 -22.29 18.58 17.43
C GLN A 458 -20.94 18.44 16.70
N LEU A 459 -20.82 17.50 15.74
CA LEU A 459 -19.62 17.34 14.91
C LEU A 459 -19.38 18.58 14.04
N GLN A 460 -20.43 19.17 13.46
CA GLN A 460 -20.28 20.39 12.68
C GLN A 460 -19.86 21.59 13.55
N ARG A 461 -20.36 21.72 14.77
CA ARG A 461 -19.88 22.73 15.72
C ARG A 461 -18.43 22.46 16.17
N LEU A 462 -18.03 21.20 16.30
CA LEU A 462 -16.63 20.86 16.59
C LEU A 462 -15.70 21.22 15.42
N ALA A 463 -16.14 21.04 14.17
CA ALA A 463 -15.42 21.50 13.00
C ALA A 463 -15.32 23.03 12.93
N LEU A 464 -16.38 23.74 13.32
CA LEU A 464 -16.35 25.20 13.46
C LEU A 464 -15.37 25.64 14.55
N ALA A 465 -15.23 24.87 15.65
CA ALA A 465 -14.23 25.12 16.67
C ALA A 465 -12.80 24.98 16.12
N GLN A 466 -12.53 23.97 15.28
CA GLN A 466 -11.25 23.84 14.57
C GLN A 466 -11.00 25.04 13.65
N LEU A 467 -12.01 25.49 12.93
CA LEU A 467 -11.93 26.66 12.06
C LEU A 467 -11.55 27.93 12.82
N LEU A 468 -12.16 28.17 13.98
CA LEU A 468 -11.85 29.31 14.87
C LEU A 468 -10.43 29.24 15.43
N LEU A 469 -9.99 28.06 15.87
CA LEU A 469 -8.63 27.88 16.39
C LEU A 469 -7.55 28.15 15.34
N ARG A 470 -7.84 27.92 14.08
CA ARG A 470 -6.93 28.20 12.98
C ARG A 470 -6.72 29.70 12.73
N ASP A 471 -7.65 30.54 13.19
CA ASP A 471 -7.67 32.01 13.04
C ASP A 471 -7.37 32.50 11.60
N ALA A 472 -7.93 31.79 10.63
CA ALA A 472 -7.77 32.11 9.21
C ALA A 472 -8.58 33.36 8.82
N ASN A 473 -8.05 34.14 7.87
CA ASN A 473 -8.69 35.35 7.34
C ASN A 473 -9.77 35.06 6.28
N ILE A 474 -9.71 33.88 5.65
CA ILE A 474 -10.64 33.44 4.61
C ILE A 474 -11.28 32.12 5.06
N TRP A 475 -12.60 32.06 5.00
CA TRP A 475 -13.35 30.87 5.33
C TRP A 475 -14.00 30.28 4.08
N LEU A 476 -13.69 29.02 3.79
CA LEU A 476 -14.30 28.23 2.73
C LEU A 476 -15.20 27.18 3.39
N LEU A 477 -16.52 27.27 3.20
CA LEU A 477 -17.50 26.43 3.88
C LEU A 477 -18.28 25.63 2.83
N ASP A 478 -18.15 24.30 2.84
CA ASP A 478 -18.84 23.41 1.89
C ASP A 478 -20.03 22.74 2.56
N GLU A 479 -21.23 23.28 2.36
CA GLU A 479 -22.50 22.79 2.89
C GLU A 479 -22.46 22.45 4.40
N PRO A 480 -22.05 23.38 5.29
CA PRO A 480 -21.81 23.10 6.71
C PRO A 480 -23.04 22.59 7.47
N SER A 481 -24.24 22.83 6.94
CA SER A 481 -25.51 22.40 7.52
C SER A 481 -26.13 21.16 6.85
N ALA A 482 -25.42 20.52 5.93
CA ALA A 482 -25.93 19.32 5.27
C ALA A 482 -26.29 18.23 6.30
N HIS A 483 -27.41 17.56 6.09
CA HIS A 483 -27.92 16.48 6.94
C HIS A 483 -28.34 16.90 8.36
N LEU A 484 -28.45 18.20 8.64
CA LEU A 484 -29.00 18.72 9.90
C LEU A 484 -30.52 18.98 9.77
N ASP A 485 -31.23 18.89 10.89
CA ASP A 485 -32.61 19.37 10.95
C ASP A 485 -32.65 20.91 10.83
N GLY A 486 -33.79 21.45 10.39
CA GLY A 486 -33.93 22.88 10.07
C GLY A 486 -33.58 23.81 11.23
N ALA A 487 -33.93 23.44 12.48
CA ALA A 487 -33.63 24.28 13.65
C ALA A 487 -32.14 24.28 13.99
N THR A 488 -31.48 23.13 13.90
CA THR A 488 -30.01 23.00 14.11
C THR A 488 -29.24 23.70 13.00
N ALA A 489 -29.65 23.56 11.73
CA ALA A 489 -29.06 24.24 10.60
C ALA A 489 -29.14 25.77 10.74
N TYR A 490 -30.33 26.30 11.10
CA TYR A 490 -30.53 27.72 11.34
C TYR A 490 -29.59 28.28 12.43
N ARG A 491 -29.51 27.59 13.58
CA ARG A 491 -28.60 27.98 14.68
C ARG A 491 -27.14 27.97 14.26
N LEU A 492 -26.71 26.95 13.48
CA LEU A 492 -25.35 26.87 12.97
C LEU A 492 -25.05 28.03 12.01
N HIS A 493 -25.97 28.37 11.11
CA HIS A 493 -25.82 29.50 10.19
C HIS A 493 -25.69 30.83 10.93
N GLN A 494 -26.54 31.09 11.94
CA GLN A 494 -26.43 32.28 12.76
C GLN A 494 -25.10 32.37 13.51
N LEU A 495 -24.63 31.25 14.05
CA LEU A 495 -23.37 31.17 14.76
C LEU A 495 -22.18 31.45 13.80
N ILE A 496 -22.19 30.88 12.59
CA ILE A 496 -21.18 31.17 11.55
C ILE A 496 -21.20 32.67 11.22
N GLY A 497 -22.39 33.28 11.05
CA GLY A 497 -22.51 34.71 10.75
C GLY A 497 -21.91 35.61 11.83
N GLN A 498 -22.14 35.27 13.12
CA GLN A 498 -21.56 36.01 14.25
C GLN A 498 -20.04 35.88 14.33
N LEU A 499 -19.52 34.68 14.13
CA LEU A 499 -18.09 34.38 14.29
C LEU A 499 -17.25 34.75 13.06
N SER A 500 -17.86 34.98 11.90
CA SER A 500 -17.18 35.33 10.64
C SER A 500 -17.04 36.84 10.42
N VAL A 501 -17.36 37.68 11.38
CA VAL A 501 -17.22 39.15 11.24
C VAL A 501 -15.76 39.50 10.97
N GLY A 502 -15.54 40.29 9.90
CA GLY A 502 -14.20 40.71 9.44
C GLY A 502 -13.40 39.64 8.67
N LYS A 503 -14.00 38.51 8.36
CA LYS A 503 -13.41 37.44 7.52
C LYS A 503 -14.03 37.49 6.11
N THR A 504 -13.25 37.14 5.08
CA THR A 504 -13.81 36.86 3.75
C THR A 504 -14.40 35.45 3.76
N VAL A 505 -15.70 35.31 3.44
CA VAL A 505 -16.38 34.00 3.51
C VAL A 505 -16.94 33.60 2.16
N LEU A 506 -16.62 32.38 1.75
CA LEU A 506 -17.23 31.71 0.61
C LEU A 506 -17.98 30.46 1.12
N LEU A 507 -19.31 30.56 1.18
CA LEU A 507 -20.20 29.51 1.65
C LEU A 507 -20.88 28.82 0.47
N VAL A 508 -20.77 27.51 0.35
CA VAL A 508 -21.62 26.70 -0.51
C VAL A 508 -22.85 26.27 0.29
N SER A 509 -24.05 26.61 -0.17
CA SER A 509 -25.30 26.18 0.49
C SER A 509 -26.43 25.98 -0.52
N HIS A 510 -27.26 24.99 -0.26
CA HIS A 510 -28.55 24.79 -0.93
C HIS A 510 -29.72 25.51 -0.24
N GLN A 511 -29.55 25.88 1.03
CA GLN A 511 -30.52 26.51 1.86
C GLN A 511 -30.06 27.92 2.25
N LEU A 512 -30.89 28.91 2.09
CA LEU A 512 -30.59 30.31 2.47
C LEU A 512 -31.18 30.70 3.82
N HIS A 513 -31.96 29.83 4.46
CA HIS A 513 -32.60 30.11 5.75
C HIS A 513 -31.55 30.31 6.86
N GLY A 514 -31.63 31.43 7.54
CA GLY A 514 -30.67 31.82 8.58
C GLY A 514 -29.34 32.40 8.05
N LEU A 515 -29.27 32.79 6.79
CA LEU A 515 -28.08 33.37 6.14
C LEU A 515 -28.27 34.88 5.86
N ASP A 516 -29.09 35.59 6.62
CA ASP A 516 -29.39 37.02 6.48
C ASP A 516 -28.16 37.93 6.65
N TRP A 517 -27.08 37.36 7.16
CA TRP A 517 -25.81 38.05 7.37
C TRP A 517 -24.90 38.05 6.11
N LEU A 518 -25.28 37.34 5.04
CA LEU A 518 -24.53 37.34 3.77
C LEU A 518 -24.68 38.71 3.07
N ASP A 519 -23.59 39.11 2.40
CA ASP A 519 -23.60 40.34 1.61
C ASP A 519 -24.09 40.07 0.18
N GLN A 520 -23.85 38.85 -0.36
CA GLN A 520 -24.25 38.47 -1.72
C GLN A 520 -24.53 36.97 -1.85
N VAL A 521 -25.41 36.60 -2.78
CA VAL A 521 -25.65 35.20 -3.21
C VAL A 521 -25.42 35.10 -4.71
N ILE A 522 -24.53 34.19 -5.11
CA ILE A 522 -24.18 33.94 -6.51
C ILE A 522 -24.70 32.58 -6.95
N ARG A 523 -25.41 32.54 -8.09
CA ARG A 523 -25.98 31.30 -8.63
C ARG A 523 -25.14 30.73 -9.76
N LEU A 524 -24.78 29.45 -9.67
CA LEU A 524 -24.14 28.69 -10.74
C LEU A 524 -25.19 27.85 -11.49
N PRO A 525 -25.07 27.60 -12.81
CA PRO A 525 -23.95 27.90 -13.70
C PRO A 525 -23.98 29.29 -14.34
N ASP A 526 -25.03 30.09 -14.12
CA ASP A 526 -25.28 31.31 -14.87
C ASP A 526 -24.27 32.44 -14.59
N GLY A 527 -23.38 32.29 -13.61
CA GLY A 527 -22.21 33.13 -13.37
C GLY A 527 -22.48 34.62 -13.07
N VAL A 528 -23.66 35.11 -13.33
CA VAL A 528 -24.04 36.53 -13.23
C VAL A 528 -25.53 36.69 -12.90
N SER A 529 -25.96 36.35 -11.73
CA SER A 529 -27.12 36.97 -11.11
C SER A 529 -26.85 37.14 -9.63
N SER A 530 -26.20 38.23 -9.27
CA SER A 530 -26.06 38.66 -7.90
C SER A 530 -27.42 39.07 -7.35
N LEU A 531 -27.97 38.33 -6.41
CA LEU A 531 -29.00 38.84 -5.53
C LEU A 531 -28.29 39.65 -4.44
N THR A 532 -28.51 40.95 -4.39
CA THR A 532 -27.99 41.79 -3.31
C THR A 532 -28.79 41.54 -2.01
N ARG A 533 -28.26 42.03 -0.90
CA ARG A 533 -28.89 41.90 0.40
C ARG A 533 -30.32 42.47 0.43
N GLU A 534 -30.59 43.52 -0.35
CA GLU A 534 -31.91 44.12 -0.53
C GLU A 534 -32.90 43.21 -1.23
N ASP A 535 -32.47 42.47 -2.28
CA ASP A 535 -33.31 41.49 -2.99
C ASP A 535 -33.63 40.25 -2.15
N MET A 536 -32.82 39.95 -1.13
CA MET A 536 -33.07 38.81 -0.23
C MET A 536 -34.15 39.13 0.82
N HIS A 537 -34.23 40.38 1.27
CA HIS A 537 -35.26 40.82 2.23
C HIS A 537 -36.66 40.93 1.61
N GLU A 538 -36.77 41.17 0.30
CA GLU A 538 -38.06 41.21 -0.40
C GLU A 538 -38.69 39.83 -0.67
N ARG A 539 -37.89 38.74 -0.57
CA ARG A 539 -38.34 37.37 -0.89
C ARG A 539 -38.39 36.42 0.30
N ALA A 540 -38.09 36.88 1.52
CA ALA A 540 -38.26 36.15 2.76
C ALA A 540 -39.60 36.48 3.40
#